data_28928367e38789317f156f5399201f63
#
_entry.id   28928367e38789317f156f5399201f63
#
_cell.length_a   1.000
_cell.length_b   1.000
_cell.length_c   1.000
_cell.angle_alpha   90.00
_cell.angle_beta   90.00
_cell.angle_gamma   90.00
#
_symmetry.space_group_name_H-M   'P 1'
#
loop_
_entity.id
_entity.type
_entity.pdbx_description
1 polymer ?
#
loop_
_entity_poly.entity_id
_entity_poly.type
_entity_poly.pdbx_seq_one_letter_code
_entity_poly.pdbx_strand_id
1 'polypeptide(L)'
;MKKQFRKIILSAIALISLTSAQVFGMYGVDSDWIDFLTDGNQFKARLETLGFVLGNDTIRGTFGFDNGTGEPFGALISQNANPDWYDFIPNTSFGMGYTSSTISVGFGYSLSIGQKFSKYNGSANPKTVVATGHTPVLVLNALDNAFRMAIPIQIGIVNDKLEDGTKQNLTAIKLNSEFRYYTGNDILTQVRLYLNYGYNSAKNGDAKSKYETLGFDFRLYFGAMVEDVELEPFVKIVYNTGLDKNLPASELDFNIIESSKGADIRQEIANAGYSEYGVNSFDKTAWQLQLMPALGLSASSDIVSLYLEPSLGLEITGSQYNNQKDTYSLAWNVYGEISVTPIQNLEWYFEAELGDNADTSAKVLGFNASTGITWYLPAL
;
A
#
# COMPACT_ATOMS: atom_id res chain seq x y z
N MET A 1 25.12 25.15 24.39
CA MET A 1 24.26 25.44 23.22
C MET A 1 24.42 24.38 22.13
N LYS A 2 25.57 24.11 21.54
CA LYS A 2 25.71 23.10 20.44
C LYS A 2 25.21 21.68 20.74
N LYS A 3 25.30 21.19 21.99
CA LYS A 3 24.81 19.83 22.36
C LYS A 3 23.27 19.75 22.54
N GLN A 4 22.63 20.84 22.96
CA GLN A 4 21.17 20.91 23.04
C GLN A 4 20.52 21.12 21.68
N PHE A 5 21.15 21.94 20.83
CA PHE A 5 20.73 22.06 19.42
C PHE A 5 20.80 20.74 18.66
N ARG A 6 21.86 19.93 18.84
CA ARG A 6 21.95 18.59 18.26
C ARG A 6 20.85 17.63 18.75
N LYS A 7 20.46 17.73 20.02
CA LYS A 7 19.37 16.90 20.55
C LYS A 7 18.00 17.33 20.01
N ILE A 8 17.78 18.62 19.84
CA ILE A 8 16.55 19.17 19.25
C ILE A 8 16.50 18.83 17.77
N ILE A 9 17.60 18.94 17.04
CA ILE A 9 17.69 18.54 15.63
C ILE A 9 17.52 17.01 15.48
N LEU A 10 18.12 16.18 16.32
CA LEU A 10 17.92 14.72 16.29
C LEU A 10 16.48 14.33 16.66
N SER A 11 15.83 15.06 17.56
CA SER A 11 14.40 14.84 17.87
C SER A 11 13.50 15.35 16.74
N ALA A 12 13.85 16.44 16.07
CA ALA A 12 13.16 16.95 14.89
C ALA A 12 13.39 16.04 13.68
N ILE A 13 14.61 15.54 13.46
CA ILE A 13 14.94 14.57 12.42
C ILE A 13 14.20 13.24 12.66
N ALA A 14 14.10 12.77 13.90
CA ALA A 14 13.29 11.61 14.24
C ALA A 14 11.79 11.85 14.01
N LEU A 15 11.30 13.08 14.17
CA LEU A 15 9.94 13.48 13.82
C LEU A 15 9.75 13.66 12.30
N ILE A 16 10.74 14.19 11.60
CA ILE A 16 10.68 14.45 10.15
C ILE A 16 10.93 13.18 9.33
N SER A 17 11.78 12.26 9.79
CA SER A 17 11.92 10.94 9.18
C SER A 17 10.66 10.06 9.35
N LEU A 18 9.73 10.50 10.20
CA LEU A 18 8.37 9.95 10.30
C LEU A 18 7.41 10.60 9.28
N THR A 19 7.78 11.72 8.66
CA THR A 19 6.91 12.47 7.75
C THR A 19 7.06 12.10 6.27
N SER A 20 7.89 11.12 5.92
CA SER A 20 7.83 10.58 4.57
C SER A 20 6.49 9.85 4.37
N ALA A 21 5.52 10.64 3.99
CA ALA A 21 4.27 10.32 3.27
C ALA A 21 3.30 9.28 3.81
N GLN A 22 3.49 8.64 4.98
CA GLN A 22 2.58 7.59 5.43
C GLN A 22 2.38 7.47 6.94
N VAL A 23 2.44 8.55 7.67
CA VAL A 23 2.29 8.54 9.14
C VAL A 23 0.87 8.89 9.54
N PHE A 24 -0.06 7.92 9.48
CA PHE A 24 -1.41 8.28 9.91
C PHE A 24 -2.21 7.08 10.40
N GLY A 25 -2.82 7.22 11.56
CA GLY A 25 -3.46 6.22 12.37
C GLY A 25 -4.67 5.48 11.82
N MET A 26 -4.65 5.09 10.55
CA MET A 26 -5.67 4.24 9.96
C MET A 26 -5.03 2.98 9.37
N TYR A 27 -4.37 2.23 10.24
CA TYR A 27 -3.64 1.03 9.83
C TYR A 27 -4.54 0.03 9.14
N GLY A 28 -4.03 -0.50 8.05
CA GLY A 28 -4.75 -1.46 7.23
C GLY A 28 -5.78 -0.86 6.28
N VAL A 29 -5.93 0.46 6.27
CA VAL A 29 -6.81 1.19 5.36
C VAL A 29 -5.99 2.17 4.54
N ASP A 30 -5.27 3.06 5.21
CA ASP A 30 -4.59 4.19 4.61
C ASP A 30 -3.12 4.30 5.02
N SER A 31 -2.72 3.55 6.02
CA SER A 31 -1.37 3.54 6.57
C SER A 31 -0.83 2.14 6.73
N ASP A 32 0.49 2.04 6.63
CA ASP A 32 1.20 0.79 6.81
C ASP A 32 1.22 0.36 8.26
N TRP A 33 0.96 -0.90 8.52
CA TRP A 33 0.97 -1.48 9.85
C TRP A 33 2.33 -1.37 10.56
N ILE A 34 3.40 -1.14 9.82
CA ILE A 34 4.76 -1.12 10.38
C ILE A 34 4.98 0.01 11.39
N ASP A 35 4.23 1.10 11.28
CA ASP A 35 4.35 2.26 12.18
C ASP A 35 3.35 2.22 13.35
N PHE A 36 2.45 1.22 13.38
CA PHE A 36 1.40 1.09 14.41
C PHE A 36 1.91 1.16 15.85
N LEU A 37 3.04 0.55 16.14
CA LEU A 37 3.58 0.49 17.50
C LEU A 37 4.35 1.75 17.92
N THR A 38 4.65 2.66 16.99
CA THR A 38 5.45 3.87 17.25
C THR A 38 4.69 5.17 17.14
N ASP A 39 3.59 5.19 16.41
CA ASP A 39 2.83 6.41 16.19
C ASP A 39 2.14 6.93 17.46
N GLY A 40 1.99 8.25 17.54
CA GLY A 40 1.27 8.91 18.60
C GLY A 40 -0.25 8.69 18.52
N ASN A 41 -0.95 9.10 19.58
CA ASN A 41 -2.42 9.11 19.58
C ASN A 41 -2.93 10.13 18.58
N GLN A 42 -3.83 9.68 17.70
CA GLN A 42 -4.38 10.54 16.66
C GLN A 42 -5.71 10.03 16.11
N PHE A 43 -6.49 10.95 15.58
CA PHE A 43 -7.65 10.70 14.74
C PHE A 43 -7.36 11.24 13.35
N LYS A 44 -7.68 10.46 12.33
CA LYS A 44 -7.53 10.86 10.93
C LYS A 44 -8.81 10.71 10.17
N ALA A 45 -9.08 11.65 9.29
CA ALA A 45 -10.15 11.56 8.31
C ALA A 45 -9.64 12.02 6.93
N ARG A 46 -9.89 11.19 5.96
CA ARG A 46 -9.82 11.51 4.52
C ARG A 46 -11.23 11.48 3.94
N LEU A 47 -11.32 11.78 2.67
CA LEU A 47 -12.61 11.78 1.98
C LEU A 47 -13.35 10.43 2.09
N GLU A 48 -12.66 9.32 2.07
CA GLU A 48 -13.22 7.96 2.05
C GLU A 48 -12.88 7.11 3.27
N THR A 49 -11.93 7.59 4.09
CA THR A 49 -11.38 6.84 5.19
C THR A 49 -11.46 7.60 6.49
N LEU A 50 -11.66 6.90 7.58
CA LEU A 50 -11.56 7.45 8.92
C LEU A 50 -10.99 6.42 9.89
N GLY A 51 -10.31 6.89 10.92
CA GLY A 51 -9.79 5.99 11.94
C GLY A 51 -9.06 6.72 13.04
N PHE A 52 -8.62 5.95 14.02
CA PHE A 52 -7.85 6.45 15.14
C PHE A 52 -6.82 5.44 15.61
N VAL A 53 -5.77 5.93 16.25
CA VAL A 53 -4.91 5.17 17.14
C VAL A 53 -4.89 5.84 18.49
N LEU A 54 -5.07 5.05 19.54
CA LEU A 54 -5.09 5.50 20.93
C LEU A 54 -4.28 4.54 21.79
N GLY A 55 -3.59 5.05 22.76
CA GLY A 55 -2.86 4.24 23.71
C GLY A 55 -1.99 5.06 24.64
N ASN A 56 -1.21 4.33 25.40
CA ASN A 56 -0.18 4.84 26.29
C ASN A 56 1.17 4.21 25.94
N ASP A 57 2.16 4.39 26.78
CA ASP A 57 3.53 3.86 26.56
C ASP A 57 3.61 2.32 26.55
N THR A 58 2.55 1.62 26.94
CA THR A 58 2.55 0.16 27.09
C THR A 58 1.55 -0.53 26.16
N ILE A 59 0.36 0.05 25.97
CA ILE A 59 -0.72 -0.57 25.19
C ILE A 59 -1.23 0.42 24.16
N ARG A 60 -1.42 -0.06 22.95
CA ARG A 60 -2.00 0.69 21.83
C ARG A 60 -3.16 -0.06 21.22
N GLY A 61 -4.15 0.68 20.76
CA GLY A 61 -5.26 0.16 19.99
C GLY A 61 -5.51 1.02 18.76
N THR A 62 -5.96 0.43 17.67
CA THR A 62 -6.34 1.15 16.45
C THR A 62 -7.63 0.61 15.89
N PHE A 63 -8.37 1.50 15.24
CA PHE A 63 -9.53 1.21 14.44
C PHE A 63 -9.48 2.05 13.17
N GLY A 64 -9.81 1.46 12.03
CA GLY A 64 -9.90 2.13 10.75
C GLY A 64 -11.11 1.65 9.96
N PHE A 65 -11.68 2.54 9.18
CA PHE A 65 -12.78 2.27 8.27
C PHE A 65 -12.56 2.96 6.93
N ASP A 66 -12.91 2.25 5.86
CA ASP A 66 -12.84 2.71 4.49
C ASP A 66 -14.03 2.14 3.69
N ASN A 67 -14.63 2.92 2.84
CA ASN A 67 -15.76 2.47 2.02
C ASN A 67 -15.37 1.77 0.71
N GLY A 68 -14.10 1.81 0.34
CA GLY A 68 -13.52 0.98 -0.71
C GLY A 68 -13.86 1.33 -2.16
N THR A 69 -14.48 2.45 -2.42
CA THR A 69 -14.94 2.78 -3.77
C THR A 69 -13.97 3.66 -4.56
N GLY A 70 -12.89 4.14 -3.94
CA GLY A 70 -11.95 5.10 -4.54
C GLY A 70 -12.57 6.46 -4.89
N GLU A 71 -13.87 6.61 -4.69
CA GLU A 71 -14.61 7.85 -4.89
C GLU A 71 -15.45 8.16 -3.65
N PRO A 72 -14.95 8.97 -2.75
CA PRO A 72 -15.41 9.07 -1.37
C PRO A 72 -16.84 9.59 -1.20
N PHE A 73 -17.14 10.71 -1.77
CA PHE A 73 -18.48 11.27 -1.78
C PHE A 73 -19.21 11.00 -3.11
N GLY A 74 -18.47 10.68 -4.15
CA GLY A 74 -19.00 10.37 -5.46
C GLY A 74 -19.91 9.14 -5.41
N ALA A 75 -19.52 8.08 -4.72
CA ALA A 75 -20.34 6.88 -4.58
C ALA A 75 -21.61 7.08 -3.73
N LEU A 76 -21.60 8.04 -2.80
CA LEU A 76 -22.78 8.41 -2.02
C LEU A 76 -23.67 9.42 -2.74
N ILE A 77 -23.13 10.21 -3.67
CA ILE A 77 -23.82 11.35 -4.32
C ILE A 77 -24.00 11.12 -5.80
N SER A 78 -23.09 10.46 -6.50
CA SER A 78 -23.23 10.16 -7.92
C SER A 78 -23.95 8.83 -8.09
N GLN A 79 -25.20 8.91 -8.53
CA GLN A 79 -25.76 7.82 -9.29
C GLN A 79 -24.94 7.75 -10.58
N ASN A 80 -23.99 6.85 -10.64
CA ASN A 80 -23.35 6.54 -11.90
C ASN A 80 -24.45 6.24 -12.91
N ALA A 81 -24.33 6.76 -14.10
CA ALA A 81 -25.31 6.58 -15.18
C ALA A 81 -25.50 5.09 -15.59
N ASN A 82 -24.78 4.19 -14.92
CA ASN A 82 -24.87 2.75 -15.08
C ASN A 82 -25.46 2.14 -13.78
N PRO A 83 -26.79 2.01 -13.64
CA PRO A 83 -27.45 1.51 -12.43
C PRO A 83 -27.15 0.04 -12.13
N ASP A 84 -26.31 -0.61 -12.91
CA ASP A 84 -25.98 -2.02 -12.81
C ASP A 84 -24.79 -2.33 -11.87
N TRP A 85 -24.14 -1.30 -11.29
CA TRP A 85 -22.93 -1.45 -10.47
C TRP A 85 -23.02 -0.61 -9.19
N TYR A 86 -23.31 -1.25 -8.08
CA TYR A 86 -23.08 -0.70 -6.76
C TYR A 86 -21.96 -1.52 -6.10
N ASP A 87 -20.75 -1.05 -6.20
CA ASP A 87 -19.63 -1.65 -5.47
C ASP A 87 -19.46 -0.91 -4.13
N PHE A 88 -20.19 -1.34 -3.12
CA PHE A 88 -19.92 -0.94 -1.75
C PHE A 88 -19.13 -2.06 -1.09
N ILE A 89 -17.83 -1.84 -0.88
CA ILE A 89 -16.92 -2.80 -0.26
C ILE A 89 -16.33 -2.16 1.00
N PRO A 90 -17.07 -2.14 2.11
CA PRO A 90 -16.54 -1.61 3.36
C PRO A 90 -15.36 -2.45 3.82
N ASN A 91 -14.30 -1.77 4.21
CA ASN A 91 -13.16 -2.35 4.88
C ASN A 91 -13.08 -1.79 6.30
N THR A 92 -12.91 -2.68 7.26
CA THR A 92 -12.76 -2.33 8.67
C THR A 92 -11.52 -3.00 9.20
N SER A 93 -10.65 -2.22 9.81
CA SER A 93 -9.43 -2.70 10.45
C SER A 93 -9.41 -2.37 11.93
N PHE A 94 -8.84 -3.26 12.71
CA PHE A 94 -8.61 -3.07 14.13
C PHE A 94 -7.30 -3.74 14.55
N GLY A 95 -6.67 -3.23 15.58
CA GLY A 95 -5.44 -3.79 16.09
C GLY A 95 -5.22 -3.47 17.56
N MET A 96 -4.38 -4.30 18.16
CA MET A 96 -3.87 -4.12 19.52
C MET A 96 -2.38 -4.38 19.54
N GLY A 97 -1.66 -3.62 20.37
CA GLY A 97 -0.22 -3.77 20.52
C GLY A 97 0.25 -3.53 21.94
N TYR A 98 1.33 -4.21 22.27
CA TYR A 98 2.13 -3.99 23.48
C TYR A 98 3.45 -3.35 23.06
N THR A 99 3.81 -2.26 23.73
CA THR A 99 5.05 -1.52 23.47
C THR A 99 6.00 -1.62 24.66
N SER A 100 7.27 -1.77 24.36
CA SER A 100 8.37 -1.70 25.34
C SER A 100 9.64 -1.23 24.66
N SER A 101 10.65 -0.87 25.46
CA SER A 101 11.95 -0.45 24.95
C SER A 101 12.76 -1.56 24.27
N THR A 102 12.46 -2.82 24.57
CA THR A 102 13.23 -3.96 24.04
C THR A 102 12.56 -4.61 22.85
N ILE A 103 11.30 -5.01 23.02
CA ILE A 103 10.49 -5.66 21.97
C ILE A 103 9.06 -5.20 22.12
N SER A 104 8.47 -4.73 21.02
CA SER A 104 7.06 -4.40 20.92
C SER A 104 6.39 -5.35 19.94
N VAL A 105 5.17 -5.78 20.24
CA VAL A 105 4.42 -6.73 19.41
C VAL A 105 3.00 -6.23 19.24
N GLY A 106 2.52 -6.26 18.00
CA GLY A 106 1.14 -5.91 17.65
C GLY A 106 0.48 -6.94 16.77
N PHE A 107 -0.83 -7.04 16.91
CA PHE A 107 -1.70 -7.82 16.03
C PHE A 107 -2.75 -6.91 15.43
N GLY A 108 -2.89 -6.98 14.13
CA GLY A 108 -3.92 -6.31 13.38
C GLY A 108 -4.80 -7.29 12.64
N TYR A 109 -5.98 -6.83 12.27
CA TYR A 109 -6.86 -7.57 11.40
C TYR A 109 -7.71 -6.60 10.59
N SER A 110 -7.78 -6.83 9.28
CA SER A 110 -8.69 -6.10 8.40
C SER A 110 -9.70 -7.05 7.78
N LEU A 111 -10.95 -6.60 7.71
CA LEU A 111 -12.06 -7.32 7.12
C LEU A 111 -12.69 -6.47 6.03
N SER A 112 -12.69 -6.98 4.81
CA SER A 112 -13.44 -6.41 3.70
C SER A 112 -14.60 -7.33 3.34
N ILE A 113 -15.79 -6.77 3.15
CA ILE A 113 -16.97 -7.51 2.69
C ILE A 113 -17.52 -6.76 1.49
N GLY A 114 -17.40 -7.40 0.32
CA GLY A 114 -17.90 -6.84 -0.93
C GLY A 114 -19.19 -7.50 -1.35
N GLN A 115 -20.15 -6.69 -1.77
CA GLN A 115 -21.31 -7.13 -2.53
C GLN A 115 -21.21 -6.56 -3.93
N LYS A 116 -21.01 -7.40 -4.91
CA LYS A 116 -21.02 -6.98 -6.31
C LYS A 116 -22.38 -7.32 -6.89
N PHE A 117 -23.14 -6.29 -7.26
CA PHE A 117 -24.34 -6.45 -8.03
C PHE A 117 -23.95 -6.45 -9.50
N SER A 118 -23.82 -7.60 -10.12
CA SER A 118 -23.52 -7.68 -11.54
C SER A 118 -24.62 -8.41 -12.30
N LYS A 119 -25.06 -7.83 -13.40
CA LYS A 119 -25.67 -8.58 -14.48
C LYS A 119 -24.55 -9.34 -15.18
N TYR A 120 -24.21 -10.48 -14.63
CA TYR A 120 -23.13 -11.28 -15.19
C TYR A 120 -23.57 -11.87 -16.54
N ASN A 121 -22.79 -11.67 -17.59
CA ASN A 121 -22.94 -12.25 -18.92
C ASN A 121 -24.33 -12.08 -19.57
N GLY A 122 -24.94 -10.90 -19.48
CA GLY A 122 -26.21 -10.64 -20.14
C GLY A 122 -27.43 -11.29 -19.50
N SER A 123 -27.29 -11.81 -18.29
CA SER A 123 -28.39 -12.29 -17.48
C SER A 123 -29.38 -11.15 -17.19
N ALA A 124 -30.66 -11.40 -17.40
CA ALA A 124 -31.70 -10.42 -17.14
C ALA A 124 -31.92 -10.11 -15.64
N ASN A 125 -31.37 -10.97 -14.75
CA ASN A 125 -31.53 -10.84 -13.32
C ASN A 125 -30.20 -10.50 -12.67
N PRO A 126 -30.08 -9.34 -11.99
CA PRO A 126 -28.88 -8.99 -11.21
C PRO A 126 -28.74 -9.99 -10.07
N LYS A 127 -27.54 -10.49 -9.88
CA LYS A 127 -27.21 -11.44 -8.83
C LYS A 127 -26.18 -10.84 -7.89
N THR A 128 -26.38 -11.01 -6.61
CA THR A 128 -25.42 -10.59 -5.58
C THR A 128 -24.34 -11.65 -5.43
N VAL A 129 -23.10 -11.26 -5.69
CA VAL A 129 -21.91 -12.06 -5.38
C VAL A 129 -21.27 -11.49 -4.13
N VAL A 130 -21.04 -12.34 -3.13
CA VAL A 130 -20.36 -11.92 -1.90
C VAL A 130 -18.89 -12.27 -2.00
N ALA A 131 -18.07 -11.24 -1.86
CA ALA A 131 -16.63 -11.35 -1.74
C ALA A 131 -16.21 -11.01 -0.30
N THR A 132 -15.28 -11.75 0.26
CA THR A 132 -14.71 -11.46 1.58
C THR A 132 -13.20 -11.38 1.51
N GLY A 133 -12.63 -10.37 2.17
CA GLY A 133 -11.20 -10.21 2.35
C GLY A 133 -10.84 -10.27 3.84
N HIS A 134 -9.86 -11.06 4.18
CA HIS A 134 -9.38 -11.25 5.54
C HIS A 134 -7.88 -10.99 5.58
N THR A 135 -7.44 -10.06 6.42
CA THR A 135 -6.02 -9.72 6.52
C THR A 135 -5.56 -9.71 7.98
N PRO A 136 -5.19 -10.86 8.55
CA PRO A 136 -4.44 -10.87 9.79
C PRO A 136 -3.05 -10.25 9.58
N VAL A 137 -2.58 -9.49 10.57
CA VAL A 137 -1.30 -8.77 10.52
C VAL A 137 -0.52 -9.02 11.81
N LEU A 138 0.75 -9.34 11.66
CA LEU A 138 1.73 -9.35 12.75
C LEU A 138 2.64 -8.14 12.60
N VAL A 139 2.79 -7.37 13.69
CA VAL A 139 3.73 -6.24 13.77
C VAL A 139 4.73 -6.49 14.88
N LEU A 140 6.00 -6.23 14.61
CA LEU A 140 7.07 -6.40 15.59
C LEU A 140 8.09 -5.28 15.45
N ASN A 141 8.41 -4.63 16.58
CA ASN A 141 9.55 -3.73 16.68
C ASN A 141 10.55 -4.28 17.71
N ALA A 142 11.83 -4.12 17.41
CA ALA A 142 12.93 -4.57 18.26
C ALA A 142 14.10 -3.57 18.20
N LEU A 143 15.11 -3.78 19.02
CA LEU A 143 16.33 -2.98 19.06
C LEU A 143 16.02 -1.48 19.29
N ASP A 144 15.18 -1.17 20.25
CA ASP A 144 14.72 0.20 20.53
C ASP A 144 14.06 0.87 19.31
N ASN A 145 13.19 0.12 18.63
CA ASN A 145 12.51 0.47 17.37
C ASN A 145 13.44 0.68 16.15
N ALA A 146 14.73 0.38 16.26
CA ALA A 146 15.63 0.42 15.10
C ALA A 146 15.29 -0.66 14.06
N PHE A 147 14.74 -1.78 14.48
CA PHE A 147 14.18 -2.80 13.60
C PHE A 147 12.66 -2.82 13.70
N ARG A 148 11.98 -2.75 12.56
CA ARG A 148 10.53 -2.85 12.46
C ARG A 148 10.14 -3.85 11.40
N MET A 149 9.03 -4.55 11.64
CA MET A 149 8.49 -5.55 10.72
C MET A 149 6.97 -5.53 10.76
N ALA A 150 6.34 -5.62 9.60
CA ALA A 150 4.91 -5.89 9.48
C ALA A 150 4.68 -7.01 8.44
N ILE A 151 3.84 -7.98 8.80
CA ILE A 151 3.51 -9.13 7.96
C ILE A 151 2.00 -9.23 7.85
N PRO A 152 1.36 -8.56 6.88
CA PRO A 152 -0.02 -8.78 6.51
C PRO A 152 -0.13 -10.03 5.63
N ILE A 153 -1.12 -10.87 5.91
CA ILE A 153 -1.49 -12.01 5.07
C ILE A 153 -2.90 -11.76 4.55
N GLN A 154 -3.01 -11.34 3.32
CA GLN A 154 -4.29 -11.02 2.69
C GLN A 154 -4.89 -12.29 2.08
N ILE A 155 -6.15 -12.58 2.41
CA ILE A 155 -6.90 -13.75 1.93
C ILE A 155 -8.22 -13.26 1.35
N GLY A 156 -8.39 -13.40 0.03
CA GLY A 156 -9.63 -13.05 -0.67
C GLY A 156 -10.39 -14.30 -1.09
N ILE A 157 -11.69 -14.28 -0.84
CA ILE A 157 -12.58 -15.39 -1.18
C ILE A 157 -13.80 -14.84 -1.89
N VAL A 158 -14.06 -15.35 -3.09
CA VAL A 158 -15.31 -15.11 -3.81
C VAL A 158 -15.96 -16.46 -4.10
N ASN A 159 -17.21 -16.60 -3.71
CA ASN A 159 -18.01 -17.79 -4.02
C ASN A 159 -19.27 -17.36 -4.76
N ASP A 160 -19.47 -17.92 -5.91
CA ASP A 160 -20.66 -17.68 -6.72
C ASP A 160 -21.23 -18.98 -7.26
N LYS A 161 -22.49 -18.92 -7.70
CA LYS A 161 -23.19 -19.98 -8.38
C LYS A 161 -23.97 -19.39 -9.55
N LEU A 162 -23.63 -19.78 -10.76
CA LEU A 162 -24.33 -19.36 -11.97
C LEU A 162 -25.79 -19.89 -12.01
N GLU A 163 -26.59 -19.33 -12.91
CA GLU A 163 -28.00 -19.72 -13.07
C GLU A 163 -28.17 -21.21 -13.46
N ASP A 164 -27.22 -21.74 -14.21
CA ASP A 164 -27.18 -23.19 -14.58
C ASP A 164 -26.73 -24.09 -13.44
N GLY A 165 -26.42 -23.53 -12.27
CA GLY A 165 -25.93 -24.24 -11.09
C GLY A 165 -24.43 -24.45 -11.03
N THR A 166 -23.67 -24.00 -12.04
CA THR A 166 -22.20 -24.06 -12.05
C THR A 166 -21.63 -23.21 -10.91
N LYS A 167 -20.74 -23.81 -10.11
CA LYS A 167 -20.06 -23.10 -9.02
C LYS A 167 -18.81 -22.39 -9.55
N GLN A 168 -18.69 -21.16 -9.18
CA GLN A 168 -17.50 -20.35 -9.42
C GLN A 168 -16.87 -19.94 -8.10
N ASN A 169 -15.59 -20.19 -7.94
CA ASN A 169 -14.84 -19.84 -6.74
C ASN A 169 -13.54 -19.14 -7.14
N LEU A 170 -13.23 -18.05 -6.46
CA LEU A 170 -11.94 -17.41 -6.51
C LEU A 170 -11.31 -17.45 -5.12
N THR A 171 -10.02 -17.75 -5.06
CA THR A 171 -9.21 -17.61 -3.85
C THR A 171 -7.94 -16.86 -4.22
N ALA A 172 -7.71 -15.73 -3.57
CA ALA A 172 -6.48 -14.96 -3.66
C ALA A 172 -5.76 -14.97 -2.31
N ILE A 173 -4.46 -15.18 -2.32
CA ILE A 173 -3.60 -15.03 -1.13
C ILE A 173 -2.47 -14.11 -1.51
N LYS A 174 -2.23 -13.09 -0.70
CA LYS A 174 -1.17 -12.11 -0.91
C LYS A 174 -0.40 -11.89 0.38
N LEU A 175 0.90 -11.99 0.31
CA LEU A 175 1.81 -11.72 1.40
C LEU A 175 2.67 -10.52 1.00
N ASN A 176 2.51 -9.41 1.71
CA ASN A 176 3.30 -8.19 1.50
C ASN A 176 4.01 -7.85 2.80
N SER A 177 5.14 -8.48 3.05
CA SER A 177 5.90 -8.27 4.28
C SER A 177 6.85 -7.09 4.11
N GLU A 178 6.89 -6.22 5.09
CA GLU A 178 7.82 -5.09 5.14
C GLU A 178 8.76 -5.22 6.33
N PHE A 179 10.03 -4.90 6.09
CA PHE A 179 11.10 -4.85 7.06
C PHE A 179 11.84 -3.54 6.91
N ARG A 180 11.98 -2.80 8.02
CA ARG A 180 12.76 -1.55 8.09
C ARG A 180 13.85 -1.70 9.14
N TYR A 181 15.05 -1.26 8.79
CA TYR A 181 16.16 -1.17 9.72
C TYR A 181 16.79 0.23 9.67
N TYR A 182 16.68 0.95 10.77
CA TYR A 182 17.32 2.24 10.98
C TYR A 182 18.72 2.00 11.52
N THR A 183 19.71 2.36 10.72
CA THR A 183 21.12 1.98 11.00
C THR A 183 21.75 2.79 12.11
N GLY A 184 21.20 3.97 12.40
CA GLY A 184 21.81 4.99 13.29
C GLY A 184 23.06 5.64 12.70
N ASN A 185 23.36 5.41 11.41
CA ASN A 185 24.49 6.02 10.72
C ASN A 185 24.02 7.24 9.95
N ASP A 186 24.81 8.31 9.93
CA ASP A 186 24.44 9.58 9.30
C ASP A 186 24.44 9.53 7.77
N ILE A 187 25.13 8.56 7.16
CA ILE A 187 25.22 8.41 5.69
C ILE A 187 24.18 7.41 5.19
N LEU A 188 24.24 6.16 5.65
CA LEU A 188 23.23 5.15 5.35
C LEU A 188 22.23 5.14 6.51
N THR A 189 21.11 5.82 6.34
CA THR A 189 20.15 6.06 7.42
C THR A 189 19.21 4.88 7.62
N GLN A 190 18.78 4.26 6.54
CA GLN A 190 17.77 3.20 6.59
C GLN A 190 17.94 2.18 5.48
N VAL A 191 17.59 0.94 5.78
CA VAL A 191 17.42 -0.16 4.82
C VAL A 191 15.98 -0.64 4.91
N ARG A 192 15.30 -0.76 3.77
CA ARG A 192 13.96 -1.36 3.68
C ARG A 192 13.98 -2.57 2.75
N LEU A 193 13.22 -3.58 3.12
CA LEU A 193 12.98 -4.75 2.30
C LEU A 193 11.49 -5.06 2.33
N TYR A 194 10.89 -5.17 1.17
CA TYR A 194 9.54 -5.67 0.98
C TYR A 194 9.63 -7.03 0.30
N LEU A 195 8.88 -8.01 0.80
CA LEU A 195 8.78 -9.33 0.20
C LEU A 195 7.34 -9.60 -0.17
N ASN A 196 7.13 -9.97 -1.42
CA ASN A 196 5.82 -10.26 -1.97
C ASN A 196 5.71 -11.70 -2.41
N TYR A 197 4.58 -12.27 -2.10
CA TYR A 197 4.10 -13.50 -2.69
C TYR A 197 2.62 -13.34 -3.02
N GLY A 198 2.23 -13.73 -4.24
CA GLY A 198 0.84 -13.73 -4.68
C GLY A 198 0.42 -15.11 -5.17
N TYR A 199 -0.76 -15.53 -4.77
CA TYR A 199 -1.41 -16.74 -5.27
C TYR A 199 -2.84 -16.42 -5.64
N ASN A 200 -3.24 -16.74 -6.86
CA ASN A 200 -4.61 -16.66 -7.32
C ASN A 200 -5.06 -18.00 -7.89
N SER A 201 -6.25 -18.42 -7.54
CA SER A 201 -6.88 -19.62 -8.08
C SER A 201 -8.34 -19.34 -8.39
N ALA A 202 -8.72 -19.50 -9.65
CA ALA A 202 -10.09 -19.43 -10.12
C ALA A 202 -10.58 -20.82 -10.51
N LYS A 203 -11.80 -21.15 -10.12
CA LYS A 203 -12.50 -22.39 -10.49
C LYS A 203 -13.87 -22.04 -11.06
N ASN A 204 -14.17 -22.58 -12.25
CA ASN A 204 -15.46 -22.45 -12.92
C ASN A 204 -15.93 -23.85 -13.34
N GLY A 205 -16.85 -24.43 -12.58
CA GLY A 205 -17.22 -25.83 -12.74
C GLY A 205 -16.01 -26.75 -12.52
N ASP A 206 -15.63 -27.51 -13.55
CA ASP A 206 -14.48 -28.40 -13.54
C ASP A 206 -13.18 -27.69 -14.00
N ALA A 207 -13.30 -26.56 -14.70
CA ALA A 207 -12.16 -25.79 -15.14
C ALA A 207 -11.49 -25.08 -13.94
N LYS A 208 -10.16 -25.15 -13.90
CA LYS A 208 -9.35 -24.50 -12.87
C LYS A 208 -8.15 -23.84 -13.50
N SER A 209 -7.92 -22.58 -13.13
CA SER A 209 -6.67 -21.85 -13.41
C SER A 209 -6.04 -21.40 -12.11
N LYS A 210 -4.74 -21.28 -12.10
CA LYS A 210 -3.99 -20.69 -11.00
C LYS A 210 -2.75 -19.99 -11.54
N TYR A 211 -2.30 -18.99 -10.83
CA TYR A 211 -0.98 -18.40 -11.02
C TYR A 211 -0.36 -18.01 -9.69
N GLU A 212 0.95 -17.94 -9.68
CA GLU A 212 1.75 -17.59 -8.51
C GLU A 212 2.80 -16.56 -8.92
N THR A 213 3.05 -15.60 -8.05
CA THR A 213 4.06 -14.56 -8.22
C THR A 213 4.97 -14.47 -7.01
N LEU A 214 6.21 -14.05 -7.23
CA LEU A 214 7.16 -13.75 -6.17
C LEU A 214 7.89 -12.46 -6.54
N GLY A 215 8.15 -11.62 -5.55
CA GLY A 215 8.87 -10.38 -5.77
C GLY A 215 9.53 -9.84 -4.52
N PHE A 216 10.37 -8.85 -4.73
CA PHE A 216 10.91 -8.03 -3.65
C PHE A 216 11.12 -6.58 -4.12
N ASP A 217 11.10 -5.65 -3.16
CA ASP A 217 11.57 -4.29 -3.30
C ASP A 217 12.62 -4.05 -2.21
N PHE A 218 13.80 -3.69 -2.62
CA PHE A 218 14.91 -3.40 -1.72
C PHE A 218 15.33 -1.94 -1.88
N ARG A 219 15.38 -1.22 -0.75
CA ARG A 219 15.68 0.22 -0.74
C ARG A 219 16.81 0.54 0.22
N LEU A 220 17.73 1.40 -0.22
CA LEU A 220 18.81 1.96 0.58
C LEU A 220 18.63 3.47 0.65
N TYR A 221 18.47 4.01 1.84
CA TYR A 221 18.28 5.44 2.09
C TYR A 221 19.55 6.05 2.65
N PHE A 222 19.88 7.22 2.13
CA PHE A 222 21.04 7.99 2.54
C PHE A 222 20.59 9.35 3.04
N GLY A 223 21.28 9.90 4.05
CA GLY A 223 20.96 11.21 4.63
C GLY A 223 22.01 12.25 4.27
N ALA A 224 21.55 13.45 3.98
CA ALA A 224 22.37 14.64 3.86
C ALA A 224 21.55 15.88 4.26
N MET A 225 22.22 16.96 4.66
CA MET A 225 21.58 18.24 4.97
C MET A 225 22.25 19.34 4.19
N VAL A 226 21.45 20.21 3.57
CA VAL A 226 21.92 21.43 2.91
C VAL A 226 21.11 22.61 3.45
N GLU A 227 21.74 23.43 4.30
CA GLU A 227 21.05 24.49 5.04
C GLU A 227 19.88 23.93 5.86
N ASP A 228 18.65 24.38 5.59
CA ASP A 228 17.43 23.96 6.27
C ASP A 228 16.65 22.91 5.48
N VAL A 229 17.24 22.36 4.40
CA VAL A 229 16.63 21.31 3.58
C VAL A 229 17.31 19.98 3.89
N GLU A 230 16.50 19.00 4.30
CA GLU A 230 16.93 17.62 4.42
C GLU A 230 16.88 16.93 3.06
N LEU A 231 17.98 16.29 2.71
CA LEU A 231 18.09 15.49 1.49
C LEU A 231 18.13 14.02 1.87
N GLU A 232 17.24 13.23 1.31
CA GLU A 232 17.18 11.79 1.49
C GLU A 232 17.27 11.07 0.15
N PRO A 233 18.45 11.02 -0.49
CA PRO A 233 18.62 10.22 -1.68
C PRO A 233 18.48 8.73 -1.35
N PHE A 234 17.79 7.99 -2.22
CA PHE A 234 17.68 6.54 -2.07
C PHE A 234 17.72 5.81 -3.41
N VAL A 235 17.98 4.52 -3.35
CA VAL A 235 17.94 3.63 -4.50
C VAL A 235 16.92 2.54 -4.23
N LYS A 236 16.02 2.35 -5.18
CA LYS A 236 14.97 1.32 -5.19
C LYS A 236 15.32 0.26 -6.24
N ILE A 237 15.33 -1.00 -5.84
CA ILE A 237 15.51 -2.16 -6.72
C ILE A 237 14.30 -3.07 -6.55
N VAL A 238 13.47 -3.16 -7.58
CA VAL A 238 12.27 -3.99 -7.58
C VAL A 238 12.42 -5.13 -8.56
N TYR A 239 12.11 -6.34 -8.12
CA TYR A 239 12.07 -7.51 -8.97
C TYR A 239 10.80 -8.31 -8.72
N ASN A 240 10.06 -8.63 -9.79
CA ASN A 240 8.87 -9.47 -9.75
C ASN A 240 8.99 -10.58 -10.79
N THR A 241 8.50 -11.75 -10.47
CA THR A 241 8.45 -12.87 -11.41
C THR A 241 7.21 -13.73 -11.19
N GLY A 242 6.65 -14.23 -12.28
CA GLY A 242 5.68 -15.32 -12.24
C GLY A 242 6.41 -16.63 -11.94
N LEU A 243 5.80 -17.51 -11.18
CA LEU A 243 6.31 -18.86 -10.93
C LEU A 243 5.80 -19.87 -11.96
N ASP A 244 4.75 -19.51 -12.70
CA ASP A 244 4.13 -20.29 -13.77
C ASP A 244 4.28 -19.58 -15.13
N LYS A 245 4.31 -20.34 -16.22
CA LYS A 245 4.43 -19.81 -17.59
C LYS A 245 3.13 -19.30 -18.20
N ASN A 246 2.03 -19.37 -17.48
CA ASN A 246 0.70 -18.95 -17.93
C ASN A 246 0.35 -17.52 -17.54
N LEU A 247 1.14 -16.88 -16.67
CA LEU A 247 0.94 -15.50 -16.26
C LEU A 247 1.55 -14.54 -17.28
N PRO A 248 0.79 -13.61 -17.89
CA PRO A 248 1.35 -12.58 -18.75
C PRO A 248 2.17 -11.55 -17.94
N ALA A 249 3.21 -11.01 -18.55
CA ALA A 249 4.07 -10.01 -17.90
C ALA A 249 3.32 -8.72 -17.52
N SER A 250 2.23 -8.41 -18.20
CA SER A 250 1.35 -7.28 -17.86
C SER A 250 0.60 -7.43 -16.54
N GLU A 251 0.56 -8.64 -15.98
CA GLU A 251 -0.05 -8.93 -14.69
C GLU A 251 0.99 -8.95 -13.54
N LEU A 252 2.26 -8.70 -13.85
CA LEU A 252 3.29 -8.44 -12.86
C LEU A 252 3.25 -6.95 -12.53
N ASP A 253 2.89 -6.63 -11.30
CA ASP A 253 2.74 -5.27 -10.85
C ASP A 253 3.95 -4.84 -10.03
N PHE A 254 4.62 -3.75 -10.43
CA PHE A 254 5.67 -3.12 -9.66
C PHE A 254 5.16 -2.44 -8.39
N ASN A 255 3.87 -2.11 -8.35
CA ASN A 255 3.24 -1.38 -7.25
C ASN A 255 2.67 -2.29 -6.15
N ILE A 256 2.61 -3.60 -6.37
CA ILE A 256 2.13 -4.56 -5.36
C ILE A 256 2.94 -4.46 -4.05
N ILE A 257 4.09 -3.83 -4.12
CA ILE A 257 5.14 -3.89 -3.11
C ILE A 257 5.07 -2.75 -2.11
N GLU A 258 4.29 -1.72 -2.36
CA GLU A 258 4.45 -0.48 -1.58
C GLU A 258 3.79 -0.49 -0.23
N SER A 259 2.97 -1.45 0.11
CA SER A 259 2.29 -1.33 1.38
C SER A 259 2.13 -2.64 2.13
N SER A 260 2.64 -2.66 3.34
CA SER A 260 2.11 -3.49 4.42
C SER A 260 0.68 -3.05 4.79
N LYS A 261 -0.03 -2.33 3.92
CA LYS A 261 -1.44 -2.00 4.04
C LYS A 261 -2.22 -3.30 4.01
N GLY A 262 -2.87 -3.58 5.09
CA GLY A 262 -3.53 -4.85 5.23
C GLY A 262 -4.93 -4.83 4.68
N ALA A 263 -5.23 -4.57 3.43
CA ALA A 263 -6.59 -4.79 2.99
C ALA A 263 -6.89 -4.76 1.51
N ASP A 264 -5.99 -4.42 0.64
CA ASP A 264 -6.42 -4.14 -0.72
C ASP A 264 -6.39 -5.35 -1.68
N ILE A 265 -6.95 -6.46 -1.24
CA ILE A 265 -7.35 -7.51 -2.17
C ILE A 265 -8.69 -7.20 -2.88
N ARG A 266 -9.30 -6.06 -2.54
CA ARG A 266 -10.56 -5.59 -3.15
C ARG A 266 -10.45 -5.44 -4.65
N GLN A 267 -9.37 -4.80 -5.10
CA GLN A 267 -9.04 -4.65 -6.51
C GLN A 267 -8.90 -6.01 -7.20
N GLU A 268 -8.21 -6.94 -6.54
CA GLU A 268 -8.02 -8.29 -7.07
C GLU A 268 -9.32 -9.09 -7.08
N ILE A 269 -10.17 -8.93 -6.07
CA ILE A 269 -11.51 -9.51 -6.04
C ILE A 269 -12.37 -8.89 -7.16
N ALA A 270 -12.28 -7.58 -7.38
CA ALA A 270 -13.01 -6.88 -8.41
C ALA A 270 -12.47 -7.19 -9.82
N ASN A 271 -11.14 -7.24 -9.97
CA ASN A 271 -10.45 -7.50 -11.24
C ASN A 271 -10.37 -8.98 -11.59
N ALA A 272 -10.41 -9.86 -10.60
CA ALA A 272 -10.58 -11.27 -10.79
C ALA A 272 -12.00 -11.59 -11.27
N GLY A 273 -12.52 -10.74 -12.14
CA GLY A 273 -13.63 -11.14 -12.96
C GLY A 273 -13.29 -12.52 -13.51
N TYR A 274 -14.23 -13.43 -13.50
CA TYR A 274 -14.13 -14.83 -13.96
C TYR A 274 -13.65 -14.93 -15.44
N SER A 275 -12.82 -13.97 -15.87
CA SER A 275 -12.07 -14.09 -17.12
C SER A 275 -11.31 -15.38 -16.98
N GLU A 276 -11.62 -16.31 -17.83
CA GLU A 276 -10.75 -17.41 -18.13
C GLU A 276 -9.35 -16.80 -18.21
N TYR A 277 -8.54 -16.92 -17.16
CA TYR A 277 -7.12 -16.73 -17.32
C TYR A 277 -6.76 -17.75 -18.38
N GLY A 278 -6.72 -17.25 -19.61
CA GLY A 278 -6.59 -18.09 -20.78
C GLY A 278 -5.42 -19.01 -20.52
N VAL A 279 -5.52 -20.21 -20.97
CA VAL A 279 -4.42 -21.20 -20.93
C VAL A 279 -3.33 -20.71 -21.89
N ASN A 280 -2.83 -19.49 -21.65
CA ASN A 280 -1.72 -18.93 -22.37
C ASN A 280 -0.47 -19.63 -21.87
N SER A 281 0.07 -20.52 -22.66
CA SER A 281 1.36 -21.12 -22.36
C SER A 281 2.43 -20.31 -23.06
N PHE A 282 3.14 -19.49 -22.29
CA PHE A 282 4.32 -18.79 -22.77
C PHE A 282 5.55 -19.74 -22.78
N ASP A 283 6.59 -19.37 -23.52
CA ASP A 283 7.83 -20.14 -23.53
C ASP A 283 8.61 -20.02 -22.22
N LYS A 284 8.51 -18.84 -21.58
CA LYS A 284 9.21 -18.48 -20.33
C LYS A 284 8.24 -17.89 -19.31
N THR A 285 8.63 -17.91 -18.05
CA THR A 285 7.95 -17.16 -16.98
C THR A 285 8.10 -15.67 -17.20
N ALA A 286 7.08 -14.91 -16.83
CA ALA A 286 7.15 -13.44 -16.79
C ALA A 286 8.15 -12.98 -15.72
N TRP A 287 8.87 -11.89 -15.99
CA TRP A 287 9.66 -11.21 -14.98
C TRP A 287 9.82 -9.72 -15.31
N GLN A 288 9.99 -8.92 -14.27
CA GLN A 288 10.23 -7.47 -14.37
C GLN A 288 11.31 -7.07 -13.37
N LEU A 289 12.16 -6.12 -13.78
CA LEU A 289 13.18 -5.51 -12.94
C LEU A 289 13.09 -4.00 -13.07
N GLN A 290 13.05 -3.28 -11.96
CA GLN A 290 13.12 -1.83 -11.94
C GLN A 290 14.31 -1.39 -11.06
N LEU A 291 15.10 -0.46 -11.57
CA LEU A 291 16.17 0.21 -10.84
C LEU A 291 15.89 1.70 -10.86
N MET A 292 15.57 2.27 -9.70
CA MET A 292 15.10 3.65 -9.60
C MET A 292 15.83 4.40 -8.48
N PRO A 293 16.83 5.23 -8.80
CA PRO A 293 17.28 6.26 -7.88
C PRO A 293 16.22 7.34 -7.70
N ALA A 294 16.09 7.83 -6.48
CA ALA A 294 15.17 8.88 -6.09
C ALA A 294 15.83 9.83 -5.11
N LEU A 295 15.24 11.01 -4.94
CA LEU A 295 15.73 12.04 -4.04
C LEU A 295 14.58 12.63 -3.23
N GLY A 296 14.49 12.25 -1.96
CA GLY A 296 13.61 12.92 -1.00
C GLY A 296 14.15 14.30 -0.64
N LEU A 297 13.30 15.30 -0.65
CA LEU A 297 13.58 16.68 -0.26
C LEU A 297 12.55 17.10 0.77
N SER A 298 12.98 17.40 1.99
CA SER A 298 12.11 17.87 3.06
C SER A 298 12.50 19.25 3.54
N ALA A 299 11.51 20.12 3.72
CA ALA A 299 11.67 21.42 4.33
C ALA A 299 10.46 21.73 5.22
N SER A 300 10.67 22.27 6.41
CA SER A 300 9.59 22.56 7.34
C SER A 300 9.77 23.88 8.06
N SER A 301 8.66 24.52 8.36
CA SER A 301 8.52 25.67 9.24
C SER A 301 7.56 25.32 10.38
N ASP A 302 7.27 26.27 11.26
CA ASP A 302 6.33 26.09 12.37
C ASP A 302 4.89 25.74 11.91
N ILE A 303 4.53 26.07 10.67
CA ILE A 303 3.16 25.95 10.17
C ILE A 303 3.08 25.06 8.94
N VAL A 304 4.11 25.03 8.09
CA VAL A 304 4.09 24.36 6.80
C VAL A 304 5.26 23.41 6.68
N SER A 305 4.98 22.16 6.27
CA SER A 305 5.98 21.17 5.89
C SER A 305 5.79 20.82 4.42
N LEU A 306 6.89 20.68 3.70
CA LEU A 306 6.94 20.32 2.30
C LEU A 306 7.79 19.06 2.13
N TYR A 307 7.30 18.13 1.33
CA TYR A 307 8.07 17.00 0.85
C TYR A 307 7.97 16.89 -0.67
N LEU A 308 9.06 16.56 -1.32
CA LEU A 308 9.13 16.33 -2.76
C LEU A 308 10.06 15.17 -3.03
N GLU A 309 9.63 14.21 -3.84
CA GLU A 309 10.37 12.99 -4.17
C GLU A 309 10.36 12.75 -5.70
N PRO A 310 11.26 13.38 -6.45
CA PRO A 310 11.50 13.00 -7.84
C PRO A 310 12.30 11.69 -7.92
N SER A 311 11.92 10.84 -8.85
CA SER A 311 12.62 9.59 -9.17
C SER A 311 12.70 9.37 -10.67
N LEU A 312 13.79 8.75 -11.11
CA LEU A 312 14.04 8.44 -12.52
C LEU A 312 14.86 7.17 -12.61
N GLY A 313 14.43 6.21 -13.41
CA GLY A 313 15.10 4.92 -13.48
C GLY A 313 14.86 4.15 -14.75
N LEU A 314 15.29 2.92 -14.72
CA LEU A 314 15.17 1.93 -15.79
C LEU A 314 14.21 0.82 -15.36
N GLU A 315 13.30 0.49 -16.25
CA GLU A 315 12.44 -0.67 -16.16
C GLU A 315 12.77 -1.66 -17.26
N ILE A 316 12.85 -2.94 -16.93
CA ILE A 316 13.08 -4.04 -17.84
C ILE A 316 11.97 -5.05 -17.67
N THR A 317 11.23 -5.34 -18.74
CA THR A 317 10.26 -6.43 -18.79
C THR A 317 10.80 -7.54 -19.64
N GLY A 318 10.96 -8.73 -19.06
CA GLY A 318 11.47 -9.91 -19.73
C GLY A 318 10.52 -10.45 -20.77
N SER A 319 11.04 -10.77 -21.94
CA SER A 319 10.25 -11.40 -22.98
C SER A 319 9.86 -12.82 -22.59
N GLN A 320 8.58 -13.14 -22.72
CA GLN A 320 8.05 -14.47 -22.48
C GLN A 320 8.18 -15.42 -23.70
N TYR A 321 8.63 -14.91 -24.85
CA TYR A 321 8.83 -15.68 -26.08
C TYR A 321 10.30 -15.83 -26.42
N ASN A 322 10.70 -17.02 -26.92
CA ASN A 322 12.09 -17.32 -27.24
C ASN A 322 12.66 -16.47 -28.36
N ASN A 323 11.81 -15.99 -29.27
CA ASN A 323 12.19 -15.21 -30.45
C ASN A 323 11.99 -13.70 -30.29
N GLN A 324 11.62 -13.23 -29.08
CA GLN A 324 11.47 -11.83 -28.79
C GLN A 324 12.54 -11.36 -27.80
N LYS A 325 12.83 -10.07 -27.80
CA LYS A 325 13.77 -9.42 -26.88
C LYS A 325 13.04 -8.83 -25.70
N ASP A 326 13.75 -8.66 -24.60
CA ASP A 326 13.29 -7.92 -23.43
C ASP A 326 12.97 -6.47 -23.81
N THR A 327 12.00 -5.89 -23.14
CA THR A 327 11.58 -4.49 -23.31
C THR A 327 12.26 -3.64 -22.26
N TYR A 328 12.74 -2.47 -22.66
CA TYR A 328 13.37 -1.48 -21.81
C TYR A 328 12.54 -0.20 -21.87
N SER A 329 12.19 0.34 -20.73
CA SER A 329 11.43 1.58 -20.59
C SER A 329 12.06 2.48 -19.53
N LEU A 330 11.78 3.77 -19.64
CA LEU A 330 12.12 4.74 -18.63
C LEU A 330 11.01 4.71 -17.57
N ALA A 331 11.39 4.49 -16.31
CA ALA A 331 10.51 4.67 -15.16
C ALA A 331 10.78 6.02 -14.54
N TRP A 332 9.74 6.80 -14.24
CA TRP A 332 9.87 8.07 -13.57
C TRP A 332 8.64 8.38 -12.72
N ASN A 333 8.86 9.07 -11.62
CA ASN A 333 7.78 9.51 -10.74
C ASN A 333 8.18 10.80 -10.04
N VAL A 334 7.20 11.63 -9.74
CA VAL A 334 7.35 12.80 -8.86
C VAL A 334 6.20 12.76 -7.86
N TYR A 335 6.54 12.52 -6.61
CA TYR A 335 5.61 12.64 -5.49
C TYR A 335 5.85 13.95 -4.77
N GLY A 336 4.79 14.58 -4.28
CA GLY A 336 4.88 15.80 -3.48
C GLY A 336 3.78 15.86 -2.43
N GLU A 337 4.14 16.38 -1.26
CA GLU A 337 3.22 16.58 -0.15
C GLU A 337 3.40 17.96 0.48
N ILE A 338 2.30 18.58 0.87
CA ILE A 338 2.24 19.82 1.63
C ILE A 338 1.38 19.57 2.85
N SER A 339 1.95 19.72 4.03
CA SER A 339 1.22 19.69 5.30
C SER A 339 1.15 21.07 5.91
N VAL A 340 -0.01 21.46 6.41
CA VAL A 340 -0.26 22.74 7.05
C VAL A 340 -0.86 22.51 8.43
N THR A 341 -0.25 23.08 9.48
CA THR A 341 -0.70 23.02 10.87
C THR A 341 -1.28 24.37 11.30
N PRO A 342 -2.53 24.68 10.91
CA PRO A 342 -3.11 26.01 11.14
C PRO A 342 -3.39 26.31 12.61
N ILE A 343 -3.58 25.28 13.40
CA ILE A 343 -3.72 25.35 14.87
C ILE A 343 -3.01 24.15 15.49
N GLN A 344 -2.66 24.28 16.76
CA GLN A 344 -1.99 23.22 17.50
C GLN A 344 -2.77 21.89 17.42
N ASN A 345 -2.06 20.81 17.12
CA ASN A 345 -2.57 19.45 17.03
C ASN A 345 -3.53 19.17 15.87
N LEU A 346 -3.75 20.09 14.94
CA LEU A 346 -4.51 19.84 13.72
C LEU A 346 -3.61 20.07 12.51
N GLU A 347 -3.49 19.04 11.71
CA GLU A 347 -2.75 19.07 10.43
C GLU A 347 -3.74 18.86 9.29
N TRP A 348 -3.55 19.61 8.23
CA TRP A 348 -4.21 19.43 6.95
C TRP A 348 -3.15 19.20 5.89
N TYR A 349 -3.26 18.14 5.14
CA TYR A 349 -2.30 17.78 4.13
C TYR A 349 -2.91 17.65 2.74
N PHE A 350 -2.06 17.91 1.75
CA PHE A 350 -2.27 17.63 0.34
C PHE A 350 -1.12 16.78 -0.15
N GLU A 351 -1.43 15.75 -0.90
CA GLU A 351 -0.45 14.94 -1.61
C GLU A 351 -0.82 14.84 -3.08
N ALA A 352 0.19 14.75 -3.94
CA ALA A 352 0.02 14.54 -5.36
C ALA A 352 1.17 13.71 -5.91
N GLU A 353 0.85 12.83 -6.83
CA GLU A 353 1.79 11.97 -7.53
C GLU A 353 1.59 12.10 -9.03
N LEU A 354 2.71 12.15 -9.77
CA LEU A 354 2.76 12.31 -11.21
C LEU A 354 3.82 11.38 -11.77
N GLY A 355 3.48 10.49 -12.71
CA GLY A 355 4.47 9.60 -13.31
C GLY A 355 3.90 8.30 -13.84
N ASP A 356 4.78 7.37 -14.16
CA ASP A 356 4.41 6.04 -14.67
C ASP A 356 3.80 5.15 -13.59
N ASN A 357 4.12 5.43 -12.32
CA ASN A 357 3.62 4.68 -11.15
C ASN A 357 2.33 5.28 -10.57
N ALA A 358 1.88 6.44 -11.05
CA ALA A 358 0.59 6.96 -10.63
C ALA A 358 -0.50 6.01 -11.13
N ASP A 359 -1.32 5.52 -10.20
CA ASP A 359 -2.37 4.52 -10.47
C ASP A 359 -3.42 5.05 -11.44
N THR A 360 -3.07 5.02 -12.72
CA THR A 360 -3.98 5.41 -13.79
C THR A 360 -3.89 4.44 -14.95
N SER A 361 -5.02 4.06 -15.46
CA SER A 361 -5.15 3.29 -16.71
C SER A 361 -4.72 4.06 -17.98
N ALA A 362 -4.22 5.28 -17.84
CA ALA A 362 -3.79 6.13 -18.95
C ALA A 362 -2.28 5.96 -19.21
N LYS A 363 -1.95 5.44 -20.36
CA LYS A 363 -0.58 5.10 -20.80
C LYS A 363 0.37 6.29 -21.03
N VAL A 364 -0.03 7.54 -20.75
CA VAL A 364 0.74 8.73 -21.14
C VAL A 364 1.20 9.56 -19.96
N LEU A 365 0.37 9.72 -18.94
CA LEU A 365 0.67 10.50 -17.74
C LEU A 365 -0.26 10.07 -16.62
N GLY A 366 0.26 9.41 -15.61
CA GLY A 366 -0.46 9.14 -14.39
C GLY A 366 -0.50 10.37 -13.49
N PHE A 367 -1.65 10.66 -12.88
CA PHE A 367 -1.80 11.70 -11.87
C PHE A 367 -2.76 11.20 -10.80
N ASN A 368 -2.31 11.28 -9.55
CA ASN A 368 -3.13 11.01 -8.38
C ASN A 368 -2.98 12.18 -7.39
N ALA A 369 -4.05 12.52 -6.68
CA ALA A 369 -3.98 13.54 -5.63
C ALA A 369 -5.00 13.23 -4.53
N SER A 370 -4.63 13.53 -3.31
CA SER A 370 -5.46 13.31 -2.13
C SER A 370 -5.30 14.43 -1.10
N THR A 371 -6.25 14.54 -0.20
CA THR A 371 -6.21 15.48 0.92
C THR A 371 -6.92 14.89 2.13
N GLY A 372 -6.49 15.29 3.33
CA GLY A 372 -7.08 14.85 4.58
C GLY A 372 -6.66 15.69 5.76
N ILE A 373 -7.23 15.38 6.89
CA ILE A 373 -6.88 16.01 8.17
C ILE A 373 -6.44 14.97 9.19
N THR A 374 -5.47 15.36 10.01
CA THR A 374 -5.02 14.59 11.17
C THR A 374 -5.19 15.43 12.43
N TRP A 375 -5.83 14.88 13.43
CA TRP A 375 -5.92 15.48 14.74
C TRP A 375 -5.10 14.67 15.73
N TYR A 376 -4.03 15.27 16.21
CA TYR A 376 -3.14 14.68 17.20
C TYR A 376 -3.78 14.79 18.59
N LEU A 377 -3.88 13.66 19.28
CA LEU A 377 -4.51 13.53 20.58
C LEU A 377 -3.47 13.38 21.68
N PRO A 378 -3.74 13.82 22.90
CA PRO A 378 -2.85 13.58 24.04
C PRO A 378 -2.71 12.07 24.31
N ALA A 379 -1.61 11.68 24.94
CA ALA A 379 -1.46 10.34 25.49
C ALA A 379 -2.54 10.06 26.55
N LEU A 380 -3.03 8.83 26.57
CA LEU A 380 -4.03 8.35 27.54
C LEU A 380 -3.39 8.00 28.89
#